data_dff74424f605fedc74bd7df63beb6fdf
#
_entry.id   dff74424f605fedc74bd7df63beb6fdf
#
_cell.length_a   1.000
_cell.length_b   1.000
_cell.length_c   1.000
_cell.angle_alpha   90.00
_cell.angle_beta   90.00
_cell.angle_gamma   90.00
#
_symmetry.space_group_name_H-M   'P 1'
#
loop_
_entity.id
_entity.type
_entity.pdbx_description
1 polymer ?
#
loop_
_entity_poly.entity_id
_entity_poly.type
_entity_poly.pdbx_seq_one_letter_code
_entity_poly.pdbx_strand_id
1 'polypeptide(L)'
;MKNMHEETDALIKEYKVLCKSRDQKVGMLSGGNIQKVVVAREFSNEPDLIIADQPTRGIDVGATEFIRKKLVELSRSGIGVLLVSADLNEVMELSDSLIVMYGGQIVAYFEDTSQLNDEIMGQYMLGIKKQTPEEIARVCHE
;
A
#
# COMPACT_ATOMS: atom_id res chain seq x y z
N MET A 1 -7.07 -30.33 -8.90
CA MET A 1 -6.26 -30.38 -7.66
C MET A 1 -4.74 -30.26 -7.97
N LYS A 2 -4.17 -30.94 -8.97
CA LYS A 2 -2.73 -30.86 -9.28
C LYS A 2 -2.29 -29.43 -9.61
N ASN A 3 -3.09 -28.69 -10.38
CA ASN A 3 -2.80 -27.29 -10.77
C ASN A 3 -2.80 -26.33 -9.57
N MET A 4 -3.75 -26.46 -8.64
CA MET A 4 -3.87 -25.61 -7.44
C MET A 4 -2.68 -25.78 -6.46
N HIS A 5 -2.14 -27.00 -6.34
CA HIS A 5 -0.96 -27.25 -5.51
C HIS A 5 0.31 -26.60 -6.09
N GLU A 6 0.50 -26.72 -7.40
CA GLU A 6 1.64 -26.13 -8.10
C GLU A 6 1.59 -24.59 -8.04
N GLU A 7 0.41 -24.00 -8.21
CA GLU A 7 0.17 -22.57 -8.09
C GLU A 7 0.44 -22.08 -6.65
N THR A 8 -0.08 -22.80 -5.66
CA THR A 8 0.18 -22.45 -4.25
C THR A 8 1.66 -22.47 -3.90
N ASP A 9 2.41 -23.50 -4.35
CA ASP A 9 3.85 -23.60 -4.12
C ASP A 9 4.62 -22.47 -4.83
N ALA A 10 4.19 -22.08 -6.02
CA ALA A 10 4.77 -20.96 -6.76
C ALA A 10 4.57 -19.64 -6.00
N LEU A 11 3.35 -19.36 -5.51
CA LEU A 11 3.04 -18.17 -4.74
C LEU A 11 3.79 -18.13 -3.40
N ILE A 12 3.87 -19.24 -2.67
CA ILE A 12 4.67 -19.34 -1.43
C ILE A 12 6.11 -18.92 -1.69
N LYS A 13 6.70 -19.39 -2.79
CA LYS A 13 8.08 -19.07 -3.16
C LYS A 13 8.22 -17.62 -3.61
N GLU A 14 7.35 -17.13 -4.49
CA GLU A 14 7.38 -15.78 -5.03
C GLU A 14 7.24 -14.73 -3.92
N TYR A 15 6.23 -14.92 -3.05
CA TYR A 15 5.96 -13.98 -1.95
C TYR A 15 6.77 -14.26 -0.69
N LYS A 16 7.71 -15.23 -0.76
CA LYS A 16 8.60 -15.58 0.35
C LYS A 16 7.85 -15.81 1.65
N VAL A 17 6.74 -16.56 1.59
CA VAL A 17 5.95 -16.92 2.76
C VAL A 17 6.69 -17.99 3.54
N LEU A 18 7.01 -17.71 4.80
CA LEU A 18 7.64 -18.70 5.69
C LEU A 18 6.55 -19.57 6.33
N CYS A 19 6.39 -20.77 5.81
CA CYS A 19 5.48 -21.79 6.30
C CYS A 19 6.17 -23.18 6.27
N LYS A 20 5.62 -24.14 7.04
CA LYS A 20 6.14 -25.52 7.07
C LYS A 20 5.73 -26.32 5.85
N SER A 21 4.54 -26.05 5.32
CA SER A 21 3.98 -26.67 4.13
C SER A 21 2.82 -25.81 3.60
N ARG A 22 2.38 -26.04 2.36
CA ARG A 22 1.19 -25.41 1.76
C ARG A 22 -0.10 -25.67 2.55
N ASP A 23 -0.15 -26.77 3.31
CA ASP A 23 -1.32 -27.16 4.09
C ASP A 23 -1.33 -26.55 5.49
N GLN A 24 -0.33 -25.75 5.85
CA GLN A 24 -0.28 -25.08 7.14
C GLN A 24 -1.41 -24.05 7.25
N LYS A 25 -2.15 -24.10 8.36
CA LYS A 25 -3.22 -23.13 8.64
C LYS A 25 -2.64 -21.73 8.74
N VAL A 26 -3.23 -20.76 8.02
CA VAL A 26 -2.77 -19.34 7.98
C VAL A 26 -2.69 -18.74 9.37
N GLY A 27 -3.62 -19.04 10.27
CA GLY A 27 -3.60 -18.55 11.66
C GLY A 27 -2.41 -19.03 12.50
N MET A 28 -1.57 -19.93 11.98
CA MET A 28 -0.33 -20.39 12.64
C MET A 28 0.93 -19.67 12.10
N LEU A 29 0.76 -18.75 11.14
CA LEU A 29 1.83 -17.94 10.58
C LEU A 29 2.05 -16.69 11.44
N SER A 30 3.25 -16.08 11.32
CA SER A 30 3.48 -14.74 11.86
C SER A 30 2.65 -13.69 11.12
N GLY A 31 2.41 -12.53 11.76
CA GLY A 31 1.66 -11.44 11.15
C GLY A 31 2.18 -11.04 9.78
N GLY A 32 3.50 -10.91 9.63
CA GLY A 32 4.12 -10.59 8.34
C GLY A 32 3.90 -11.67 7.28
N ASN A 33 3.89 -12.96 7.66
CA ASN A 33 3.59 -14.03 6.71
C ASN A 33 2.10 -14.12 6.38
N ILE A 34 1.21 -13.83 7.33
CA ILE A 34 -0.23 -13.70 7.06
C ILE A 34 -0.45 -12.60 6.02
N GLN A 35 0.18 -11.43 6.21
CA GLN A 35 0.06 -10.31 5.28
C GLN A 35 0.59 -10.67 3.88
N LYS A 36 1.72 -11.37 3.78
CA LYS A 36 2.22 -11.87 2.49
C LYS A 36 1.25 -12.82 1.79
N VAL A 37 0.53 -13.66 2.52
CA VAL A 37 -0.51 -14.54 1.96
C VAL A 37 -1.68 -13.72 1.42
N VAL A 38 -2.13 -12.68 2.15
CA VAL A 38 -3.19 -11.77 1.69
C VAL A 38 -2.75 -11.06 0.40
N VAL A 39 -1.56 -10.49 0.40
CA VAL A 39 -0.98 -9.79 -0.76
C VAL A 39 -0.86 -10.74 -1.97
N ALA A 40 -0.36 -11.97 -1.76
CA ALA A 40 -0.25 -12.97 -2.82
C ALA A 40 -1.62 -13.29 -3.44
N ARG A 41 -2.65 -13.46 -2.63
CA ARG A 41 -4.01 -13.75 -3.09
C ARG A 41 -4.59 -12.61 -3.92
N GLU A 42 -4.46 -11.38 -3.44
CA GLU A 42 -5.07 -10.23 -4.13
C GLU A 42 -4.32 -9.89 -5.43
N PHE A 43 -3.00 -10.02 -5.43
CA PHE A 43 -2.16 -9.63 -6.57
C PHE A 43 -2.15 -10.68 -7.69
N SER A 44 -2.35 -11.97 -7.37
CA SER A 44 -2.41 -13.03 -8.39
C SER A 44 -3.68 -13.01 -9.24
N ASN A 45 -4.67 -12.17 -8.92
CA ASN A 45 -5.89 -12.03 -9.71
C ASN A 45 -5.77 -11.02 -10.87
N GLU A 46 -4.56 -10.47 -11.13
CA GLU A 46 -4.29 -9.47 -12.18
C GLU A 46 -5.32 -8.31 -12.18
N PRO A 47 -5.50 -7.62 -11.05
CA PRO A 47 -6.47 -6.53 -10.95
C PRO A 47 -6.01 -5.29 -11.72
N ASP A 48 -6.98 -4.48 -12.19
CA ASP A 48 -6.69 -3.16 -12.78
C ASP A 48 -6.36 -2.11 -11.70
N LEU A 49 -6.91 -2.28 -10.49
CA LEU A 49 -6.73 -1.38 -9.34
C LEU A 49 -6.59 -2.17 -8.05
N ILE A 50 -5.64 -1.77 -7.23
CA ILE A 50 -5.47 -2.26 -5.85
C ILE A 50 -5.71 -1.12 -4.87
N ILE A 51 -6.53 -1.39 -3.85
CA ILE A 51 -6.69 -0.51 -2.69
C ILE A 51 -5.96 -1.18 -1.52
N ALA A 52 -4.83 -0.59 -1.12
CA ALA A 52 -4.00 -1.05 -0.03
C ALA A 52 -4.24 -0.18 1.22
N ASP A 53 -5.10 -0.65 2.12
CA ASP A 53 -5.40 0.04 3.38
C ASP A 53 -4.52 -0.50 4.51
N GLN A 54 -3.63 0.37 5.04
CA GLN A 54 -2.69 0.09 6.12
C GLN A 54 -1.88 -1.21 5.89
N PRO A 55 -1.28 -1.42 4.68
CA PRO A 55 -0.76 -2.72 4.26
C PRO A 55 0.43 -3.21 5.11
N THR A 56 1.11 -2.31 5.79
CA THR A 56 2.31 -2.60 6.59
C THR A 56 2.09 -2.47 8.10
N ARG A 57 0.86 -2.20 8.53
CA ARG A 57 0.55 -1.96 9.93
C ARG A 57 0.75 -3.21 10.78
N GLY A 58 1.58 -3.09 11.82
CA GLY A 58 1.75 -4.14 12.85
C GLY A 58 2.55 -5.37 12.39
N ILE A 59 3.32 -5.26 11.32
CA ILE A 59 4.21 -6.32 10.83
C ILE A 59 5.68 -5.93 11.02
N ASP A 60 6.57 -6.91 10.89
CA ASP A 60 8.02 -6.70 11.00
C ASP A 60 8.61 -5.91 9.81
N VAL A 61 9.81 -5.35 10.02
CA VAL A 61 10.49 -4.51 9.01
C VAL A 61 10.73 -5.25 7.69
N GLY A 62 11.12 -6.51 7.74
CA GLY A 62 11.39 -7.29 6.53
C GLY A 62 10.11 -7.55 5.70
N ALA A 63 8.98 -7.78 6.38
CA ALA A 63 7.68 -7.89 5.71
C ALA A 63 7.21 -6.54 5.16
N THR A 64 7.44 -5.44 5.90
CA THR A 64 7.14 -4.08 5.45
C THR A 64 7.86 -3.74 4.14
N GLU A 65 9.18 -3.91 4.10
CA GLU A 65 9.99 -3.66 2.91
C GLU A 65 9.55 -4.51 1.72
N PHE A 66 9.22 -5.77 1.98
CA PHE A 66 8.74 -6.67 0.93
C PHE A 66 7.42 -6.18 0.32
N ILE A 67 6.44 -5.78 1.15
CA ILE A 67 5.13 -5.32 0.70
C ILE A 67 5.25 -4.00 -0.06
N ARG A 68 6.03 -3.03 0.46
CA ARG A 68 6.31 -1.75 -0.21
C ARG A 68 6.88 -1.98 -1.61
N LYS A 69 7.88 -2.85 -1.72
CA LYS A 69 8.48 -3.21 -3.01
C LYS A 69 7.45 -3.83 -3.97
N LYS A 70 6.58 -4.71 -3.49
CA LYS A 70 5.52 -5.31 -4.31
C LYS A 70 4.50 -4.29 -4.82
N LEU A 71 4.09 -3.32 -4.00
CA LEU A 71 3.20 -2.23 -4.42
C LEU A 71 3.83 -1.40 -5.55
N VAL A 72 5.11 -1.05 -5.42
CA VAL A 72 5.85 -0.33 -6.47
C VAL A 72 5.98 -1.16 -7.75
N GLU A 73 6.26 -2.47 -7.64
CA GLU A 73 6.34 -3.38 -8.80
C GLU A 73 5.00 -3.41 -9.56
N LEU A 74 3.87 -3.45 -8.84
CA LEU A 74 2.53 -3.44 -9.44
C LEU A 74 2.24 -2.11 -10.15
N SER A 75 2.48 -0.99 -9.50
CA SER A 75 2.29 0.33 -10.11
C SER A 75 3.10 0.46 -11.41
N ARG A 76 4.36 0.01 -11.40
CA ARG A 76 5.22 0.03 -12.59
C ARG A 76 4.77 -0.93 -13.69
N SER A 77 4.00 -1.97 -13.36
CA SER A 77 3.39 -2.86 -14.35
C SER A 77 2.10 -2.31 -14.98
N GLY A 78 1.67 -1.12 -14.57
CA GLY A 78 0.48 -0.43 -15.09
C GLY A 78 -0.79 -0.65 -14.28
N ILE A 79 -0.70 -1.28 -13.10
CA ILE A 79 -1.83 -1.46 -12.18
C ILE A 79 -1.98 -0.19 -11.35
N GLY A 80 -3.21 0.36 -11.25
CA GLY A 80 -3.51 1.46 -10.35
C GLY A 80 -3.33 1.04 -8.88
N VAL A 81 -2.65 1.85 -8.07
CA VAL A 81 -2.50 1.58 -6.63
C VAL A 81 -3.00 2.76 -5.82
N LEU A 82 -4.05 2.55 -5.04
CA LEU A 82 -4.51 3.49 -4.02
C LEU A 82 -4.00 3.04 -2.65
N LEU A 83 -2.97 3.73 -2.15
CA LEU A 83 -2.41 3.48 -0.83
C LEU A 83 -3.09 4.35 0.22
N VAL A 84 -3.64 3.74 1.26
CA VAL A 84 -4.14 4.43 2.46
C VAL A 84 -3.22 4.06 3.61
N SER A 85 -2.52 5.03 4.17
CA SER A 85 -1.61 4.80 5.30
C SER A 85 -1.55 5.99 6.24
N ALA A 86 -1.38 5.72 7.54
CA ALA A 86 -1.08 6.71 8.56
C ALA A 86 0.44 6.87 8.76
N ASP A 87 1.25 6.02 8.15
CA ASP A 87 2.71 6.11 8.16
C ASP A 87 3.16 7.13 7.10
N LEU A 88 3.60 8.30 7.58
CA LEU A 88 4.02 9.40 6.71
C LEU A 88 5.19 9.02 5.81
N ASN A 89 6.17 8.28 6.33
CA ASN A 89 7.31 7.83 5.53
C ASN A 89 6.84 6.90 4.40
N GLU A 90 5.89 6.01 4.68
CA GLU A 90 5.34 5.10 3.69
C GLU A 90 4.67 5.85 2.53
N VAL A 91 3.78 6.80 2.84
CA VAL A 91 3.07 7.54 1.78
C VAL A 91 4.01 8.46 1.00
N MET A 92 4.97 9.10 1.66
CA MET A 92 5.93 9.98 0.98
C MET A 92 6.94 9.22 0.10
N GLU A 93 7.32 8.01 0.52
CA GLU A 93 8.28 7.18 -0.23
C GLU A 93 7.64 6.51 -1.45
N LEU A 94 6.37 6.12 -1.35
CA LEU A 94 5.72 5.25 -2.34
C LEU A 94 4.79 5.98 -3.31
N SER A 95 4.31 7.19 -2.97
CA SER A 95 3.24 7.84 -3.72
C SER A 95 3.80 8.82 -4.76
N ASP A 96 3.26 8.77 -5.98
CA ASP A 96 3.50 9.77 -7.02
C ASP A 96 2.72 11.05 -6.71
N SER A 97 1.47 10.90 -6.26
CA SER A 97 0.58 11.98 -5.81
C SER A 97 -0.07 11.64 -4.47
N LEU A 98 -0.49 12.64 -3.73
CA LEU A 98 -0.96 12.49 -2.36
C LEU A 98 -2.20 13.30 -2.05
N ILE A 99 -3.18 12.64 -1.44
CA ILE A 99 -4.38 13.28 -0.88
C ILE A 99 -4.27 13.26 0.65
N VAL A 100 -4.50 14.38 1.30
CA VAL A 100 -4.59 14.45 2.76
C VAL A 100 -6.04 14.62 3.18
N MET A 101 -6.48 13.76 4.11
CA MET A 101 -7.82 13.81 4.67
C MET A 101 -7.78 14.20 6.15
N TYR A 102 -8.68 15.11 6.54
CA TYR A 102 -8.89 15.48 7.93
C TYR A 102 -10.37 15.79 8.19
N GLY A 103 -10.91 15.26 9.29
CA GLY A 103 -12.31 15.49 9.66
C GLY A 103 -13.33 15.05 8.61
N GLY A 104 -13.03 14.00 7.83
CA GLY A 104 -13.90 13.50 6.77
C GLY A 104 -13.88 14.33 5.48
N GLN A 105 -12.92 15.25 5.34
CA GLN A 105 -12.76 16.11 4.16
C GLN A 105 -11.36 15.98 3.58
N ILE A 106 -11.23 16.15 2.25
CA ILE A 106 -9.93 16.35 1.60
C ILE A 106 -9.48 17.77 1.95
N VAL A 107 -8.33 17.87 2.60
CA VAL A 107 -7.76 19.16 3.04
C VAL A 107 -6.55 19.57 2.22
N ALA A 108 -5.96 18.65 1.44
CA ALA A 108 -4.91 18.96 0.50
C ALA A 108 -4.80 17.87 -0.58
N TYR A 109 -4.30 18.26 -1.75
CA TYR A 109 -3.84 17.40 -2.82
C TYR A 109 -2.48 17.88 -3.33
N PHE A 110 -1.57 16.94 -3.55
CA PHE A 110 -0.23 17.20 -4.08
C PHE A 110 0.02 16.25 -5.26
N GLU A 111 0.25 16.79 -6.45
CA GLU A 111 0.64 16.01 -7.64
C GLU A 111 2.06 15.45 -7.54
N ASP A 112 2.92 16.16 -6.83
CA ASP A 112 4.33 15.82 -6.66
C ASP A 112 4.66 15.81 -5.16
N THR A 113 5.14 14.68 -4.68
CA THR A 113 5.54 14.49 -3.28
C THR A 113 6.98 14.92 -3.00
N SER A 114 7.79 15.22 -4.03
CA SER A 114 9.23 15.46 -3.92
C SER A 114 9.62 16.66 -3.06
N GLN A 115 8.73 17.64 -2.91
CA GLN A 115 8.94 18.85 -2.12
C GLN A 115 8.26 18.82 -0.74
N LEU A 116 7.58 17.74 -0.41
CA LEU A 116 6.94 17.57 0.87
C LEU A 116 7.94 17.13 1.93
N ASN A 117 7.69 17.53 3.16
CA ASN A 117 8.42 17.08 4.33
C ASN A 117 7.46 16.84 5.49
N ASP A 118 7.96 16.21 6.55
CA ASP A 118 7.16 15.82 7.71
C ASP A 118 6.46 17.01 8.38
N GLU A 119 7.10 18.18 8.41
CA GLU A 119 6.54 19.39 9.03
C GLU A 119 5.35 19.91 8.22
N ILE A 120 5.49 20.01 6.91
CA ILE A 120 4.41 20.46 6.00
C ILE A 120 3.24 19.48 6.09
N MET A 121 3.52 18.19 5.97
CA MET A 121 2.50 17.15 6.02
C MET A 121 1.78 17.11 7.36
N GLY A 122 2.52 17.25 8.47
CA GLY A 122 1.95 17.30 9.81
C GLY A 122 0.91 18.41 9.97
N GLN A 123 1.15 19.60 9.39
CA GLN A 123 0.19 20.72 9.44
C GLN A 123 -1.13 20.39 8.74
N TYR A 124 -1.11 19.70 7.59
CA TYR A 124 -2.32 19.27 6.90
C TYR A 124 -3.01 18.11 7.61
N MET A 125 -2.26 17.11 8.06
CA MET A 125 -2.80 15.94 8.77
C MET A 125 -3.48 16.31 10.10
N LEU A 126 -3.04 17.38 10.76
CA LEU A 126 -3.66 17.92 11.97
C LEU A 126 -4.77 18.94 11.69
N GLY A 127 -5.05 19.25 10.43
CA GLY A 127 -6.05 20.22 10.02
C GLY A 127 -5.68 21.68 10.34
N ILE A 128 -4.42 21.95 10.70
CA ILE A 128 -3.90 23.31 10.97
C ILE A 128 -3.84 24.10 9.66
N LYS A 129 -3.45 23.45 8.57
CA LYS A 129 -3.39 24.02 7.22
C LYS A 129 -4.35 23.29 6.32
N LYS A 130 -4.97 24.04 5.38
CA LYS A 130 -5.86 23.50 4.36
C LYS A 130 -5.60 24.27 3.07
N GLN A 131 -5.65 23.55 1.95
CA GLN A 131 -5.73 24.17 0.63
C GLN A 131 -7.16 24.69 0.38
N THR A 132 -7.29 25.70 -0.45
CA THR A 132 -8.63 26.17 -0.86
C THR A 132 -9.27 25.16 -1.82
N PRO A 133 -10.62 25.17 -1.94
CA PRO A 133 -11.29 24.31 -2.92
C PRO A 133 -10.80 24.55 -4.36
N GLU A 134 -10.44 25.78 -4.70
CA GLU A 134 -9.91 26.16 -6.01
C GLU A 134 -8.50 25.57 -6.23
N GLU A 135 -7.66 25.54 -5.21
CA GLU A 135 -6.33 24.89 -5.29
C GLU A 135 -6.47 23.39 -5.50
N ILE A 136 -7.37 22.73 -4.78
CA ILE A 136 -7.63 21.29 -4.93
C ILE A 136 -8.25 20.99 -6.30
N ALA A 137 -9.22 21.81 -6.76
CA ALA A 137 -9.92 21.60 -8.03
C ALA A 137 -9.02 21.77 -9.26
N ARG A 138 -8.02 22.65 -9.22
CA ARG A 138 -7.08 22.87 -10.33
C ARG A 138 -6.33 21.60 -10.72
N VAL A 139 -6.07 20.75 -9.75
CA VAL A 139 -5.27 19.55 -9.93
C VAL A 139 -6.12 18.32 -10.28
N CYS A 140 -7.43 18.37 -10.03
CA CYS A 140 -8.36 17.27 -10.33
C CYS A 140 -8.91 17.27 -11.76
N HIS A 141 -8.53 18.24 -12.63
CA HIS A 141 -9.15 18.47 -13.95
C HIS A 141 -8.17 18.38 -15.14
N GLU A 142 -6.93 17.94 -14.91
CA GLU A 142 -6.03 17.53 -15.99
C GLU A 142 -5.89 16.01 -16.01
#